data_6cfcfe9f4f4b6f834b329c21de163d8c
#
_entry.id   6cfcfe9f4f4b6f834b329c21de163d8c
#
_cell.length_a   1.000
_cell.length_b   1.000
_cell.length_c   1.000
_cell.angle_alpha   90.00
_cell.angle_beta   90.00
_cell.angle_gamma   90.00
#
_symmetry.space_group_name_H-M   'P 1'
#
loop_
_entity.id
_entity.type
_entity.pdbx_description
1 polymer ?
#
loop_
_entity_poly.entity_id
_entity_poly.type
_entity_poly.pdbx_seq_one_letter_code
_entity_poly.pdbx_strand_id
1 'polypeptide(L)'
;MTTQELRPSAGVRLSVPVERYELKCGAALLVSPRPGAPVTALELHLKGGPSLDPERKEGTAYLTSALLSQGTENWSEEELAAQLEPMGAQIIGSASGLAARVEGKEWKSLAAILSEMILRPTFPADRVKLQKQRLQHRLLIERENPQAQARLGFRRLIYGDHWMGRAAYGSLESVTNINSRTLRAHHKRAWVSN
;
A
#
# COMPACT_ATOMS: atom_id res chain seq x y z
N MET A 1 -7.51 50.93 11.63
CA MET A 1 -7.39 49.61 11.02
C MET A 1 -8.40 48.71 11.72
N THR A 2 -9.51 48.43 11.04
CA THR A 2 -10.62 47.65 11.61
C THR A 2 -10.31 46.16 11.47
N THR A 3 -10.10 45.50 12.58
CA THR A 3 -9.90 44.05 12.63
C THR A 3 -11.23 43.36 12.26
N GLN A 4 -11.32 42.84 11.05
CA GLN A 4 -12.47 42.07 10.59
C GLN A 4 -12.40 40.70 11.23
N GLU A 5 -13.26 40.43 12.22
CA GLU A 5 -13.42 39.07 12.80
C GLU A 5 -13.90 38.11 11.70
N LEU A 6 -13.04 37.17 11.32
CA LEU A 6 -13.40 36.04 10.46
C LEU A 6 -14.40 35.16 11.22
N ARG A 7 -15.69 35.27 10.92
CA ARG A 7 -16.68 34.32 11.37
C ARG A 7 -16.43 32.97 10.69
N PRO A 8 -16.31 31.86 11.45
CA PRO A 8 -16.20 30.56 10.83
C PRO A 8 -17.45 30.33 9.97
N SER A 9 -17.28 30.08 8.68
CA SER A 9 -18.37 29.63 7.82
C SER A 9 -18.93 28.35 8.39
N ALA A 10 -20.27 28.22 8.46
CA ALA A 10 -20.92 26.96 8.83
C ALA A 10 -20.42 25.88 7.86
N GLY A 11 -19.49 25.06 8.32
CA GLY A 11 -18.89 24.02 7.50
C GLY A 11 -20.00 23.05 7.06
N VAL A 12 -20.07 22.81 5.76
CA VAL A 12 -20.92 21.75 5.21
C VAL A 12 -20.42 20.44 5.81
N ARG A 13 -21.14 19.87 6.77
CA ARG A 13 -20.88 18.53 7.27
C ARG A 13 -21.29 17.54 6.20
N LEU A 14 -20.35 17.12 5.38
CA LEU A 14 -20.54 15.98 4.48
C LEU A 14 -20.63 14.72 5.36
N SER A 15 -21.82 14.34 5.74
CA SER A 15 -22.08 13.05 6.38
C SER A 15 -22.07 11.97 5.30
N VAL A 16 -20.99 11.22 5.23
CA VAL A 16 -20.90 10.03 4.38
C VAL A 16 -21.40 8.86 5.22
N PRO A 17 -22.50 8.17 4.81
CA PRO A 17 -22.95 6.97 5.51
C PRO A 17 -21.85 5.91 5.46
N VAL A 18 -21.44 5.40 6.61
CA VAL A 18 -20.46 4.33 6.73
C VAL A 18 -21.03 3.26 7.65
N GLU A 19 -21.11 2.06 7.15
CA GLU A 19 -21.46 0.86 7.90
C GLU A 19 -20.16 0.14 8.32
N ARG A 20 -20.11 -0.32 9.57
CA ARG A 20 -18.95 -1.04 10.12
C ARG A 20 -19.34 -2.48 10.45
N TYR A 21 -18.54 -3.40 9.96
CA TYR A 21 -18.65 -4.84 10.23
C TYR A 21 -17.34 -5.35 10.84
N GLU A 22 -17.44 -6.29 11.77
CA GLU A 22 -16.29 -7.03 12.27
C GLU A 22 -16.23 -8.40 11.60
N LEU A 23 -15.10 -8.69 10.96
CA LEU A 23 -14.88 -9.97 10.28
C LEU A 23 -14.39 -11.01 11.30
N LYS A 24 -14.62 -12.30 11.01
CA LYS A 24 -14.18 -13.43 11.87
C LYS A 24 -12.66 -13.44 12.12
N CYS A 25 -11.88 -12.86 11.21
CA CYS A 25 -10.43 -12.70 11.34
C CYS A 25 -10.00 -11.49 12.19
N GLY A 26 -10.93 -10.80 12.86
CA GLY A 26 -10.63 -9.61 13.65
C GLY A 26 -10.43 -8.30 12.86
N ALA A 27 -10.52 -8.35 11.52
CA ALA A 27 -10.47 -7.14 10.70
C ALA A 27 -11.80 -6.37 10.73
N ALA A 28 -11.75 -5.04 10.67
CA ALA A 28 -12.91 -4.19 10.51
C ALA A 28 -13.13 -3.92 9.01
N LEU A 29 -14.35 -4.20 8.53
CA LEU A 29 -14.80 -3.81 7.20
C LEU A 29 -15.66 -2.55 7.32
N LEU A 30 -15.28 -1.50 6.61
CA LEU A 30 -16.03 -0.24 6.49
C LEU A 30 -16.65 -0.20 5.09
N VAL A 31 -17.96 -0.04 5.03
CA VAL A 31 -18.70 0.04 3.77
C VAL A 31 -19.39 1.39 3.68
N SER A 32 -19.15 2.11 2.59
CA SER A 32 -19.85 3.34 2.25
C SER A 32 -20.65 3.13 0.97
N PRO A 33 -21.95 2.73 1.06
CA PRO A 33 -22.76 2.47 -0.12
C PRO A 33 -23.03 3.77 -0.90
N ARG A 34 -22.82 3.68 -2.23
CA ARG A 34 -23.07 4.77 -3.18
C ARG A 34 -23.89 4.21 -4.35
N PRO A 35 -25.22 4.04 -4.19
CA PRO A 35 -26.06 3.53 -5.26
C PRO A 35 -25.90 4.36 -6.54
N GLY A 36 -25.72 3.69 -7.68
CA GLY A 36 -25.51 4.34 -8.97
C GLY A 36 -24.10 4.83 -9.26
N ALA A 37 -23.15 4.68 -8.35
CA ALA A 37 -21.75 4.99 -8.63
C ALA A 37 -21.18 4.01 -9.68
N PRO A 38 -20.52 4.50 -10.74
CA PRO A 38 -19.98 3.64 -11.79
C PRO A 38 -18.73 2.87 -11.37
N VAL A 39 -18.10 3.25 -10.24
CA VAL A 39 -16.83 2.69 -9.76
C VAL A 39 -16.98 2.20 -8.33
N THR A 40 -16.40 1.04 -8.05
CA THR A 40 -16.15 0.55 -6.69
C THR A 40 -14.67 0.72 -6.34
N ALA A 41 -14.41 1.31 -5.18
CA ALA A 41 -13.08 1.40 -4.60
C ALA A 41 -12.97 0.46 -3.39
N LEU A 42 -11.88 -0.29 -3.32
CA LEU A 42 -11.51 -1.16 -2.19
C LEU A 42 -10.18 -0.68 -1.64
N GLU A 43 -10.08 -0.51 -0.34
CA GLU A 43 -8.85 -0.16 0.34
C GLU A 43 -8.59 -1.13 1.49
N LEU A 44 -7.38 -1.64 1.57
CA LEU A 44 -6.88 -2.45 2.66
C LEU A 44 -5.79 -1.69 3.38
N HIS A 45 -5.99 -1.47 4.68
CA HIS A 45 -5.00 -0.87 5.56
C HIS A 45 -4.48 -1.91 6.56
N LEU A 46 -3.15 -2.03 6.63
CA LEU A 46 -2.46 -2.92 7.55
C LEU A 46 -2.03 -2.17 8.81
N LYS A 47 -2.15 -2.82 9.96
CA LYS A 47 -1.51 -2.35 11.19
C LYS A 47 0.00 -2.58 11.09
N GLY A 48 0.78 -1.52 11.16
CA GLY A 48 2.23 -1.63 11.25
C GLY A 48 2.97 -1.16 9.99
N GLY A 49 2.72 -1.72 8.82
CA GLY A 49 3.42 -1.30 7.60
C GLY A 49 4.94 -1.17 7.78
N PRO A 50 5.53 0.02 7.51
CA PRO A 50 6.99 0.24 7.66
C PRO A 50 7.54 0.06 9.07
N SER A 51 6.70 0.13 10.10
CA SER A 51 7.14 -0.14 11.49
C SER A 51 7.56 -1.60 11.70
N LEU A 52 7.11 -2.49 10.81
CA LEU A 52 7.44 -3.91 10.83
C LEU A 52 8.63 -4.26 9.92
N ASP A 53 9.22 -3.29 9.24
CA ASP A 53 10.41 -3.54 8.43
C ASP A 53 11.56 -4.05 9.31
N PRO A 54 12.25 -5.12 8.92
CA PRO A 54 13.41 -5.58 9.67
C PRO A 54 14.52 -4.51 9.63
N GLU A 55 15.32 -4.47 10.66
CA GLU A 55 16.47 -3.59 10.71
C GLU A 55 17.40 -3.79 9.49
N ARG A 56 17.87 -2.70 8.91
CA ARG A 56 18.67 -2.64 7.67
C ARG A 56 17.97 -3.23 6.44
N LYS A 57 16.65 -3.37 6.49
CA LYS A 57 15.80 -3.82 5.36
C LYS A 57 14.56 -2.95 5.22
N GLU A 58 14.68 -1.68 5.54
CA GLU A 58 13.62 -0.70 5.34
C GLU A 58 13.22 -0.67 3.86
N GLY A 59 11.92 -0.55 3.58
CA GLY A 59 11.34 -0.72 2.25
C GLY A 59 10.76 -2.11 2.00
N THR A 60 10.93 -3.05 2.97
CA THR A 60 10.34 -4.40 2.87
C THR A 60 8.82 -4.34 2.75
N ALA A 61 8.15 -3.52 3.57
CA ALA A 61 6.69 -3.35 3.52
C ALA A 61 6.22 -2.88 2.15
N TYR A 62 6.89 -1.88 1.58
CA TYR A 62 6.58 -1.39 0.24
C TYR A 62 6.80 -2.46 -0.84
N LEU A 63 7.95 -3.13 -0.85
CA LEU A 63 8.24 -4.18 -1.83
C LEU A 63 7.29 -5.38 -1.69
N THR A 64 6.89 -5.73 -0.47
CA THR A 64 5.89 -6.79 -0.25
C THR A 64 4.59 -6.44 -0.97
N SER A 65 4.06 -5.23 -0.74
CA SER A 65 2.84 -4.77 -1.37
C SER A 65 2.96 -4.66 -2.91
N ALA A 66 4.06 -4.09 -3.40
CA ALA A 66 4.30 -3.92 -4.84
C ALA A 66 4.44 -5.24 -5.60
N LEU A 67 4.76 -6.34 -4.91
CA LEU A 67 4.97 -7.66 -5.50
C LEU A 67 3.76 -8.59 -5.37
N LEU A 68 2.66 -8.20 -4.74
CA LEU A 68 1.47 -9.04 -4.63
C LEU A 68 0.85 -9.38 -6.00
N SER A 69 0.96 -8.48 -6.98
CA SER A 69 0.48 -8.70 -8.35
C SER A 69 1.49 -9.38 -9.28
N GLN A 70 2.66 -9.77 -8.75
CA GLN A 70 3.75 -10.31 -9.59
C GLN A 70 3.80 -11.84 -9.59
N GLY A 71 2.71 -12.49 -9.22
CA GLY A 71 2.50 -13.92 -9.22
C GLY A 71 1.96 -14.46 -7.90
N THR A 72 1.04 -15.40 -8.01
CA THR A 72 0.42 -16.13 -6.91
C THR A 72 0.69 -17.63 -7.08
N GLU A 73 0.18 -18.45 -6.15
CA GLU A 73 0.27 -19.91 -6.30
C GLU A 73 -0.50 -20.43 -7.51
N ASN A 74 -1.59 -19.76 -7.90
CA ASN A 74 -2.46 -20.22 -8.97
C ASN A 74 -2.29 -19.46 -10.29
N TRP A 75 -1.69 -18.27 -10.29
CA TRP A 75 -1.58 -17.40 -11.46
C TRP A 75 -0.22 -16.74 -11.56
N SER A 76 0.33 -16.73 -12.77
CA SER A 76 1.49 -15.90 -13.13
C SER A 76 1.11 -14.40 -13.16
N GLU A 77 2.11 -13.52 -13.30
CA GLU A 77 1.85 -12.07 -13.48
C GLU A 77 1.03 -11.82 -14.74
N GLU A 78 1.35 -12.52 -15.82
CA GLU A 78 0.67 -12.40 -17.13
C GLU A 78 -0.81 -12.84 -17.03
N GLU A 79 -1.08 -13.94 -16.34
CA GLU A 79 -2.44 -14.42 -16.11
C GLU A 79 -3.26 -13.48 -15.21
N LEU A 80 -2.63 -12.91 -14.17
CA LEU A 80 -3.25 -11.87 -13.33
C LEU A 80 -3.58 -10.62 -14.15
N ALA A 81 -2.65 -10.15 -14.99
CA ALA A 81 -2.87 -9.01 -15.87
C ALA A 81 -4.02 -9.27 -16.85
N ALA A 82 -4.05 -10.45 -17.48
CA ALA A 82 -5.12 -10.84 -18.41
C ALA A 82 -6.52 -10.87 -17.75
N GLN A 83 -6.60 -11.12 -16.43
CA GLN A 83 -7.87 -11.05 -15.70
C GLN A 83 -8.24 -9.62 -15.28
N LEU A 84 -7.25 -8.79 -14.93
CA LEU A 84 -7.48 -7.43 -14.41
C LEU A 84 -7.75 -6.40 -15.52
N GLU A 85 -7.05 -6.52 -16.66
CA GLU A 85 -7.15 -5.58 -17.78
C GLU A 85 -8.58 -5.43 -18.34
N PRO A 86 -9.33 -6.51 -18.63
CA PRO A 86 -10.69 -6.38 -19.17
C PRO A 86 -11.68 -5.70 -18.21
N MET A 87 -11.40 -5.75 -16.91
CA MET A 87 -12.22 -5.10 -15.87
C MET A 87 -11.88 -3.62 -15.69
N GLY A 88 -10.85 -3.10 -16.36
CA GLY A 88 -10.31 -1.77 -16.09
C GLY A 88 -9.82 -1.59 -14.66
N ALA A 89 -9.41 -2.68 -14.02
CA ALA A 89 -9.00 -2.66 -12.62
C ALA A 89 -7.65 -1.94 -12.44
N GLN A 90 -7.60 -1.06 -11.44
CA GLN A 90 -6.37 -0.39 -11.03
C GLN A 90 -6.02 -0.83 -9.62
N ILE A 91 -4.80 -1.31 -9.41
CA ILE A 91 -4.31 -1.74 -8.10
C ILE A 91 -3.03 -0.97 -7.78
N ILE A 92 -2.99 -0.35 -6.60
CA ILE A 92 -1.86 0.45 -6.14
C ILE A 92 -1.46 -0.06 -4.76
N GLY A 93 -0.27 -0.64 -4.67
CA GLY A 93 0.34 -1.03 -3.40
C GLY A 93 1.02 0.14 -2.70
N SER A 94 0.94 0.16 -1.38
CA SER A 94 1.66 1.09 -0.51
C SER A 94 2.35 0.32 0.62
N ALA A 95 3.23 0.98 1.36
CA ALA A 95 3.88 0.35 2.50
C ALA A 95 2.91 -0.03 3.65
N SER A 96 1.69 0.51 3.65
CA SER A 96 0.67 0.27 4.68
C SER A 96 -0.57 -0.46 4.17
N GLY A 97 -0.53 -1.01 2.94
CA GLY A 97 -1.66 -1.74 2.39
C GLY A 97 -1.76 -1.64 0.87
N LEU A 98 -2.95 -1.76 0.34
CA LEU A 98 -3.24 -1.58 -1.08
C LEU A 98 -4.58 -0.87 -1.29
N ALA A 99 -4.69 -0.18 -2.42
CA ALA A 99 -5.93 0.37 -2.93
C ALA A 99 -6.25 -0.26 -4.30
N ALA A 100 -7.51 -0.52 -4.56
CA ALA A 100 -7.96 -1.04 -5.84
C ALA A 100 -9.24 -0.31 -6.28
N ARG A 101 -9.39 -0.13 -7.59
CA ARG A 101 -10.57 0.47 -8.21
C ARG A 101 -10.99 -0.35 -9.41
N VAL A 102 -12.30 -0.46 -9.63
CA VAL A 102 -12.86 -1.23 -10.73
C VAL A 102 -14.24 -0.69 -11.11
N GLU A 103 -14.73 -1.01 -12.29
CA GLU A 103 -16.12 -0.77 -12.65
C GLU A 103 -17.09 -1.42 -11.63
N GLY A 104 -18.14 -0.71 -11.25
CA GLY A 104 -19.00 -1.09 -10.11
C GLY A 104 -19.55 -2.51 -10.18
N LYS A 105 -19.86 -3.04 -11.36
CA LYS A 105 -20.36 -4.41 -11.55
C LYS A 105 -19.29 -5.49 -11.32
N GLU A 106 -18.00 -5.17 -11.48
CA GLU A 106 -16.88 -6.12 -11.44
C GLU A 106 -16.24 -6.27 -10.03
N TRP A 107 -16.79 -5.62 -9.02
CA TRP A 107 -16.17 -5.62 -7.68
C TRP A 107 -16.01 -7.02 -7.07
N LYS A 108 -16.91 -7.96 -7.36
CA LYS A 108 -16.83 -9.33 -6.84
C LYS A 108 -15.67 -10.10 -7.45
N SER A 109 -15.49 -9.96 -8.77
CA SER A 109 -14.37 -10.56 -9.51
C SER A 109 -13.05 -9.99 -9.00
N LEU A 110 -12.97 -8.65 -8.85
CA LEU A 110 -11.79 -8.01 -8.29
C LEU A 110 -11.50 -8.47 -6.86
N ALA A 111 -12.50 -8.58 -6.00
CA ALA A 111 -12.32 -9.04 -4.62
C ALA A 111 -11.78 -10.47 -4.54
N ALA A 112 -12.20 -11.37 -5.44
CA ALA A 112 -11.67 -12.72 -5.53
C ALA A 112 -10.18 -12.73 -5.94
N ILE A 113 -9.81 -11.93 -6.96
CA ILE A 113 -8.41 -11.80 -7.41
C ILE A 113 -7.54 -11.18 -6.30
N LEU A 114 -8.03 -10.11 -5.65
CA LEU A 114 -7.30 -9.50 -4.52
C LEU A 114 -7.10 -10.49 -3.37
N SER A 115 -8.09 -11.33 -3.07
CA SER A 115 -7.96 -12.37 -2.04
C SER A 115 -6.83 -13.34 -2.38
N GLU A 116 -6.73 -13.77 -3.64
CA GLU A 116 -5.63 -14.64 -4.08
C GLU A 116 -4.27 -13.93 -3.98
N MET A 117 -4.17 -12.70 -4.47
CA MET A 117 -2.96 -11.89 -4.39
C MET A 117 -2.50 -11.65 -2.94
N ILE A 118 -3.45 -11.44 -2.02
CA ILE A 118 -3.16 -11.17 -0.61
C ILE A 118 -2.80 -12.45 0.15
N LEU A 119 -3.49 -13.55 -0.11
CA LEU A 119 -3.32 -14.76 0.70
C LEU A 119 -2.22 -15.69 0.18
N ARG A 120 -1.94 -15.68 -1.13
CA ARG A 120 -1.05 -16.66 -1.77
C ARG A 120 0.00 -16.09 -2.72
N PRO A 121 0.68 -14.96 -2.38
CA PRO A 121 1.73 -14.42 -3.24
C PRO A 121 2.98 -15.30 -3.21
N THR A 122 3.65 -15.47 -4.34
CA THR A 122 4.83 -16.35 -4.45
C THR A 122 6.17 -15.62 -4.30
N PHE A 123 6.23 -14.33 -4.61
CA PHE A 123 7.45 -13.51 -4.62
C PHE A 123 8.57 -14.13 -5.47
N PRO A 124 8.40 -14.29 -6.81
CA PRO A 124 9.41 -14.89 -7.68
C PRO A 124 10.71 -14.10 -7.64
N ALA A 125 11.86 -14.79 -7.66
CA ALA A 125 13.15 -14.16 -7.43
C ALA A 125 13.54 -13.14 -8.51
N ASP A 126 13.19 -13.41 -9.77
CA ASP A 126 13.39 -12.53 -10.91
C ASP A 126 12.54 -11.25 -10.78
N ARG A 127 11.27 -11.37 -10.38
CA ARG A 127 10.37 -10.24 -10.13
C ARG A 127 10.82 -9.41 -8.92
N VAL A 128 11.28 -10.05 -7.87
CA VAL A 128 11.90 -9.37 -6.72
C VAL A 128 13.11 -8.57 -7.17
N LYS A 129 14.00 -9.16 -7.99
CA LYS A 129 15.17 -8.46 -8.54
C LYS A 129 14.76 -7.23 -9.35
N LEU A 130 13.79 -7.38 -10.24
CA LEU A 130 13.30 -6.29 -11.09
C LEU A 130 12.69 -5.15 -10.25
N GLN A 131 11.82 -5.47 -9.29
CA GLN A 131 11.19 -4.45 -8.44
C GLN A 131 12.20 -3.74 -7.54
N LYS A 132 13.23 -4.44 -7.05
CA LYS A 132 14.36 -3.81 -6.32
C LYS A 132 15.10 -2.82 -7.21
N GLN A 133 15.40 -3.16 -8.45
CA GLN A 133 16.07 -2.26 -9.40
C GLN A 133 15.22 -1.00 -9.67
N ARG A 134 13.91 -1.17 -9.89
CA ARG A 134 12.98 -0.05 -10.07
C ARG A 134 12.96 0.87 -8.84
N LEU A 135 12.90 0.27 -7.65
CA LEU A 135 12.91 1.02 -6.40
C LEU A 135 14.25 1.75 -6.17
N GLN A 136 15.39 1.09 -6.45
CA GLN A 136 16.70 1.72 -6.35
C GLN A 136 16.84 2.92 -7.31
N HIS A 137 16.37 2.77 -8.55
CA HIS A 137 16.34 3.89 -9.49
C HIS A 137 15.48 5.06 -8.98
N ARG A 138 14.30 4.77 -8.45
CA ARG A 138 13.45 5.79 -7.81
C ARG A 138 14.16 6.49 -6.65
N LEU A 139 14.84 5.74 -5.79
CA LEU A 139 15.58 6.30 -4.64
C LEU A 139 16.73 7.21 -5.09
N LEU A 140 17.39 6.90 -6.22
CA LEU A 140 18.40 7.79 -6.81
C LEU A 140 17.79 9.12 -7.25
N ILE A 141 16.64 9.09 -7.95
CA ILE A 141 15.92 10.32 -8.34
C ILE A 141 15.47 11.11 -7.10
N GLU A 142 14.90 10.45 -6.10
CA GLU A 142 14.47 11.10 -4.87
C GLU A 142 15.62 11.73 -4.09
N ARG A 143 16.83 11.16 -4.16
CA ARG A 143 18.03 11.71 -3.54
C ARG A 143 18.42 13.07 -4.11
N GLU A 144 18.17 13.32 -5.40
CA GLU A 144 18.46 14.58 -6.07
C GLU A 144 17.32 15.61 -5.94
N ASN A 145 16.17 15.20 -5.39
CA ASN A 145 15.01 16.08 -5.22
C ASN A 145 15.11 16.85 -3.88
N PRO A 146 15.30 18.19 -3.88
CA PRO A 146 15.44 18.98 -2.66
C PRO A 146 14.22 18.89 -1.72
N GLN A 147 13.01 18.83 -2.27
CA GLN A 147 11.79 18.73 -1.48
C GLN A 147 11.67 17.37 -0.78
N ALA A 148 12.06 16.29 -1.46
CA ALA A 148 12.08 14.95 -0.86
C ALA A 148 13.11 14.90 0.27
N GLN A 149 14.30 15.48 0.07
CA GLN A 149 15.35 15.55 1.09
C GLN A 149 14.94 16.40 2.29
N ALA A 150 14.31 17.55 2.05
CA ALA A 150 13.79 18.42 3.12
C ALA A 150 12.73 17.71 3.96
N ARG A 151 11.79 16.99 3.35
CA ARG A 151 10.78 16.19 4.07
C ARG A 151 11.41 15.08 4.89
N LEU A 152 12.39 14.38 4.35
CA LEU A 152 13.08 13.31 5.07
C LEU A 152 13.88 13.87 6.25
N GLY A 153 14.60 14.97 6.05
CA GLY A 153 15.33 15.69 7.10
C GLY A 153 14.41 16.17 8.22
N PHE A 154 13.28 16.77 7.86
CA PHE A 154 12.27 17.20 8.83
C PHE A 154 11.68 16.05 9.65
N ARG A 155 11.35 14.93 9.00
CA ARG A 155 10.88 13.73 9.71
C ARG A 155 11.93 13.18 10.67
N ARG A 156 13.19 13.12 10.27
CA ARG A 156 14.31 12.70 11.13
C ARG A 156 14.47 13.63 12.32
N LEU A 157 14.35 14.94 12.12
CA LEU A 157 14.44 15.93 13.19
C LEU A 157 13.34 15.75 14.25
N ILE A 158 12.09 15.47 13.81
CA ILE A 158 10.96 15.31 14.73
C ILE A 158 10.96 13.94 15.41
N TYR A 159 11.21 12.86 14.68
CA TYR A 159 11.00 11.50 15.13
C TYR A 159 12.29 10.76 15.53
N GLY A 160 13.49 11.34 15.27
CA GLY A 160 14.77 10.72 15.59
C GLY A 160 14.87 9.29 15.02
N ASP A 161 15.23 8.34 15.88
CA ASP A 161 15.39 6.93 15.54
C ASP A 161 14.07 6.15 15.43
N HIS A 162 12.95 6.78 15.77
CA HIS A 162 11.64 6.15 15.63
C HIS A 162 11.39 5.79 14.16
N TRP A 163 10.67 4.68 13.89
CA TRP A 163 10.39 4.22 12.52
C TRP A 163 9.75 5.31 11.63
N MET A 164 8.98 6.23 12.19
CA MET A 164 8.41 7.37 11.47
C MET A 164 9.45 8.35 10.93
N GLY A 165 10.64 8.40 11.53
CA GLY A 165 11.78 9.18 11.05
C GLY A 165 12.49 8.56 9.84
N ARG A 166 12.25 7.27 9.56
CA ARG A 166 12.89 6.55 8.47
C ARG A 166 12.18 6.80 7.14
N ALA A 167 12.88 6.59 6.02
CA ALA A 167 12.28 6.62 4.70
C ALA A 167 11.39 5.39 4.50
N ALA A 168 10.12 5.58 4.14
CA ALA A 168 9.15 4.49 3.96
C ALA A 168 9.55 3.51 2.83
N TYR A 169 10.33 3.98 1.86
CA TYR A 169 10.86 3.17 0.75
C TYR A 169 12.26 2.61 1.03
N GLY A 170 12.81 2.86 2.22
CA GLY A 170 14.15 2.44 2.59
C GLY A 170 15.26 3.31 1.99
N SER A 171 16.45 2.73 1.91
CA SER A 171 17.66 3.30 1.30
C SER A 171 18.20 2.36 0.24
N LEU A 172 19.17 2.82 -0.57
CA LEU A 172 19.86 1.94 -1.54
C LEU A 172 20.48 0.72 -0.85
N GLU A 173 21.04 0.91 0.33
CA GLU A 173 21.64 -0.15 1.12
C GLU A 173 20.58 -1.13 1.65
N SER A 174 19.55 -0.63 2.33
CA SER A 174 18.52 -1.47 2.92
C SER A 174 17.77 -2.30 1.88
N VAL A 175 17.44 -1.71 0.72
CA VAL A 175 16.78 -2.40 -0.40
C VAL A 175 17.66 -3.52 -0.97
N THR A 176 18.99 -3.33 -1.00
CA THR A 176 19.92 -4.37 -1.46
C THR A 176 19.84 -5.63 -0.59
N ASN A 177 19.60 -5.49 0.70
CA ASN A 177 19.52 -6.59 1.67
C ASN A 177 18.18 -7.36 1.65
N ILE A 178 17.17 -6.88 0.90
CA ILE A 178 15.86 -7.53 0.79
C ILE A 178 15.91 -8.66 -0.25
N ASN A 179 15.28 -9.79 0.07
CA ASN A 179 15.13 -10.95 -0.80
C ASN A 179 13.75 -11.62 -0.62
N SER A 180 13.41 -12.61 -1.44
CA SER A 180 12.12 -13.33 -1.38
C SER A 180 11.82 -13.91 0.01
N ARG A 181 12.85 -14.38 0.75
CA ARG A 181 12.66 -14.89 2.13
C ARG A 181 12.22 -13.77 3.07
N THR A 182 12.85 -12.59 2.97
CA THR A 182 12.48 -11.39 3.76
C THR A 182 11.03 -10.99 3.48
N LEU A 183 10.64 -10.96 2.20
CA LEU A 183 9.29 -10.59 1.78
C LEU A 183 8.24 -11.59 2.27
N ARG A 184 8.49 -12.89 2.14
CA ARG A 184 7.59 -13.93 2.67
C ARG A 184 7.43 -13.84 4.20
N ALA A 185 8.51 -13.60 4.93
CA ALA A 185 8.45 -13.44 6.38
C ALA A 185 7.65 -12.19 6.79
N HIS A 186 7.85 -11.06 6.09
CA HIS A 186 7.09 -9.85 6.31
C HIS A 186 5.61 -10.04 5.95
N HIS A 187 5.32 -10.65 4.81
CA HIS A 187 3.95 -10.95 4.37
C HIS A 187 3.21 -11.78 5.43
N LYS A 188 3.80 -12.88 5.88
CA LYS A 188 3.22 -13.73 6.92
C LYS A 188 2.90 -12.94 8.20
N ARG A 189 3.77 -12.01 8.60
CA ARG A 189 3.61 -11.23 9.83
C ARG A 189 2.61 -10.08 9.69
N ALA A 190 2.59 -9.40 8.55
CA ALA A 190 1.85 -8.14 8.37
C ALA A 190 0.51 -8.30 7.63
N TRP A 191 0.37 -9.32 6.77
CA TRP A 191 -0.78 -9.47 5.88
C TRP A 191 -1.74 -10.60 6.30
N VAL A 192 -1.24 -11.65 6.93
CA VAL A 192 -2.03 -12.88 7.21
C VAL A 192 -2.01 -13.32 8.67
N SER A 193 -1.23 -12.69 9.55
CA SER A 193 -1.30 -12.95 10.98
C SER A 193 -2.25 -11.97 11.65
N ASN A 194 -3.08 -12.50 12.51
CA ASN A 194 -3.99 -11.74 13.38
C ASN A 194 -3.32 -11.47 14.72
#